data_bb73f9113a50e2141afbdce0b5bb6787
#
_entry.id   bb73f9113a50e2141afbdce0b5bb6787
#
_cell.length_a   1.000
_cell.length_b   1.000
_cell.length_c   1.000
_cell.angle_alpha   90.00
_cell.angle_beta   90.00
_cell.angle_gamma   90.00
#
_symmetry.space_group_name_H-M   'P 1'
#
loop_
_entity.id
_entity.type
_entity.pdbx_description
1 polymer ?
#
loop_
_entity_poly.entity_id
_entity_poly.type
_entity_poly.pdbx_seq_one_letter_code
_entity_poly.pdbx_strand_id
1 'polypeptide(L)'
;MDTTTFPDIIGQESAKRVLDFHIGGFKATSVMPHLMFVAPKGCGKTTMAKAVARTLKSIDDAKRYFEINCSTIKNVKQFFNQLVIPLMQDRDATILFDEASEIPKDVSMAMLTILNPNSENMTSFSFEDYTVDFDFSRLSFMFATTETQSVFHALMDRLERVDLEEYSIEEMGQIVALNLDIDIDPKTLQDIASVLRGNARAAQKMAHKIVSYCGQKKVKRFNSTHWKELSRILNIFPLGLNVTEIQLLNILKDHKDCSLTNLSAKTGISKAAIQRDFEIYLQKHSLMEITTAGRNITAKGLDYLKLIA
;
A
#
# COMPACT_ATOMS: atom_id res chain seq x y z
N MET A 1 -19.91 8.60 15.97
CA MET A 1 -19.46 9.73 15.15
C MET A 1 -19.59 9.29 13.70
N ASP A 2 -20.49 9.91 12.96
CA ASP A 2 -20.66 9.57 11.54
C ASP A 2 -19.40 10.00 10.79
N THR A 3 -18.68 9.04 10.27
CA THR A 3 -17.44 9.24 9.49
C THR A 3 -17.79 9.65 8.06
N THR A 4 -18.43 10.81 7.90
CA THR A 4 -18.83 11.35 6.58
C THR A 4 -17.65 11.88 5.76
N THR A 5 -16.46 12.01 6.35
CA THR A 5 -15.28 12.60 5.70
C THR A 5 -14.69 11.69 4.62
N PHE A 6 -14.83 10.37 4.77
CA PHE A 6 -14.22 9.38 3.87
C PHE A 6 -15.25 8.36 3.33
N PRO A 7 -16.28 8.81 2.58
CA PRO A 7 -17.39 7.92 2.16
C PRO A 7 -16.94 6.82 1.20
N ASP A 8 -15.88 7.07 0.42
CA ASP A 8 -15.37 6.14 -0.60
C ASP A 8 -14.29 5.18 -0.06
N ILE A 9 -13.95 5.27 1.23
CA ILE A 9 -12.92 4.42 1.85
C ILE A 9 -13.60 3.31 2.64
N ILE A 10 -13.36 2.07 2.22
CA ILE A 10 -13.82 0.87 2.94
C ILE A 10 -12.85 0.59 4.09
N GLY A 11 -13.40 0.21 5.26
CA GLY A 11 -12.62 -0.13 6.44
C GLY A 11 -11.76 1.03 6.95
N GLN A 12 -10.62 0.70 7.54
CA GLN A 12 -9.63 1.68 8.04
C GLN A 12 -10.18 2.61 9.14
N GLU A 13 -11.08 2.09 9.98
CA GLU A 13 -11.81 2.92 10.96
C GLU A 13 -10.89 3.59 11.99
N SER A 14 -9.79 2.94 12.36
CA SER A 14 -8.78 3.53 13.25
C SER A 14 -8.09 4.73 12.60
N ALA A 15 -7.60 4.55 11.39
CA ALA A 15 -6.96 5.63 10.63
C ALA A 15 -7.91 6.79 10.34
N LYS A 16 -9.16 6.50 9.98
CA LYS A 16 -10.19 7.52 9.75
C LYS A 16 -10.42 8.41 10.98
N ARG A 17 -10.53 7.82 12.20
CA ARG A 17 -10.70 8.60 13.44
C ARG A 17 -9.53 9.54 13.70
N VAL A 18 -8.28 9.06 13.52
CA VAL A 18 -7.08 9.88 13.67
C VAL A 18 -7.08 11.03 12.65
N LEU A 19 -7.40 10.73 11.40
CA LEU A 19 -7.44 11.73 10.34
C LEU A 19 -8.55 12.74 10.52
N ASP A 20 -9.75 12.33 10.96
CA ASP A 20 -10.87 13.23 11.28
C ASP A 20 -10.48 14.22 12.38
N PHE A 21 -9.73 13.78 13.41
CA PHE A 21 -9.20 14.64 14.44
C PHE A 21 -8.26 15.72 13.85
N HIS A 22 -7.30 15.32 13.01
CA HIS A 22 -6.36 16.27 12.39
C HIS A 22 -7.04 17.21 11.39
N ILE A 23 -8.02 16.71 10.60
CA ILE A 23 -8.82 17.55 9.70
C ILE A 23 -9.68 18.55 10.48
N GLY A 24 -10.19 18.14 11.64
CA GLY A 24 -10.88 19.06 12.57
C GLY A 24 -9.94 20.17 13.05
N GLY A 25 -8.71 19.82 13.42
CA GLY A 25 -7.66 20.79 13.77
C GLY A 25 -7.30 21.72 12.63
N PHE A 26 -7.14 21.19 11.41
CA PHE A 26 -6.89 22.00 10.21
C PHE A 26 -8.00 23.04 9.95
N LYS A 27 -9.24 22.68 10.13
CA LYS A 27 -10.37 23.64 9.98
C LYS A 27 -10.28 24.81 10.95
N ALA A 28 -9.67 24.62 12.11
CA ALA A 28 -9.51 25.66 13.13
C ALA A 28 -8.23 26.49 12.96
N THR A 29 -7.15 25.89 12.47
CA THR A 29 -5.80 26.49 12.46
C THR A 29 -5.26 26.75 11.06
N SER A 30 -5.89 26.20 10.01
CA SER A 30 -5.39 26.14 8.63
C SER A 30 -4.09 25.37 8.45
N VAL A 31 -3.57 24.73 9.50
CA VAL A 31 -2.33 23.96 9.46
C VAL A 31 -2.63 22.48 9.67
N MET A 32 -2.14 21.65 8.74
CA MET A 32 -2.21 20.19 8.84
C MET A 32 -0.86 19.67 9.33
N PRO A 33 -0.83 18.80 10.35
CA PRO A 33 0.42 18.15 10.72
C PRO A 33 0.97 17.34 9.54
N HIS A 34 2.29 17.15 9.50
CA HIS A 34 2.90 16.30 8.50
C HIS A 34 2.57 14.85 8.79
N LEU A 35 1.91 14.15 7.86
CA LEU A 35 1.43 12.78 8.07
C LEU A 35 2.39 11.74 7.50
N MET A 36 2.52 10.60 8.17
CA MET A 36 3.18 9.40 7.66
C MET A 36 2.21 8.22 7.61
N PHE A 37 1.77 7.84 6.43
CA PHE A 37 0.97 6.64 6.22
C PHE A 37 1.85 5.39 6.18
N VAL A 38 1.59 4.46 7.09
CA VAL A 38 2.33 3.21 7.22
C VAL A 38 1.39 2.04 7.00
N ALA A 39 1.71 1.18 6.05
CA ALA A 39 0.95 -0.05 5.79
C ALA A 39 1.69 -0.97 4.84
N PRO A 40 1.35 -2.26 4.79
CA PRO A 40 1.76 -3.16 3.73
C PRO A 40 1.37 -2.65 2.34
N LYS A 41 1.97 -3.25 1.31
CA LYS A 41 1.68 -2.88 -0.08
C LYS A 41 0.23 -3.21 -0.45
N GLY A 42 -0.47 -2.23 -1.01
CA GLY A 42 -1.85 -2.41 -1.47
C GLY A 42 -2.93 -2.16 -0.41
N CYS A 43 -2.60 -1.69 0.80
CA CYS A 43 -3.56 -1.34 1.85
C CYS A 43 -4.13 0.09 1.74
N GLY A 44 -3.99 0.77 0.61
CA GLY A 44 -4.71 2.02 0.35
C GLY A 44 -4.02 3.31 0.80
N LYS A 45 -2.71 3.32 1.15
CA LYS A 45 -1.97 4.53 1.57
C LYS A 45 -2.21 5.73 0.66
N THR A 46 -1.94 5.58 -0.62
CA THR A 46 -2.12 6.64 -1.63
C THR A 46 -3.59 7.06 -1.78
N THR A 47 -4.52 6.11 -1.69
CA THR A 47 -5.97 6.39 -1.74
C THR A 47 -6.41 7.21 -0.53
N MET A 48 -5.93 6.86 0.67
CA MET A 48 -6.21 7.60 1.90
C MET A 48 -5.61 9.01 1.83
N ALA A 49 -4.36 9.16 1.39
CA ALA A 49 -3.72 10.46 1.20
C ALA A 49 -4.50 11.35 0.22
N LYS A 50 -5.00 10.80 -0.89
CA LYS A 50 -5.87 11.51 -1.84
C LYS A 50 -7.19 11.93 -1.20
N ALA A 51 -7.79 11.08 -0.39
CA ALA A 51 -9.03 11.40 0.32
C ALA A 51 -8.81 12.53 1.33
N VAL A 52 -7.71 12.51 2.10
CA VAL A 52 -7.33 13.62 2.99
C VAL A 52 -7.11 14.90 2.18
N ALA A 53 -6.32 14.86 1.10
CA ALA A 53 -6.04 16.03 0.28
C ALA A 53 -7.31 16.73 -0.26
N ARG A 54 -8.36 15.95 -0.59
CA ARG A 54 -9.66 16.51 -1.01
C ARG A 54 -10.38 17.29 0.08
N THR A 55 -10.08 17.05 1.34
CA THR A 55 -10.68 17.77 2.48
C THR A 55 -9.91 19.02 2.86
N LEU A 56 -8.66 19.17 2.42
CA LEU A 56 -7.80 20.30 2.70
C LEU A 56 -8.04 21.38 1.64
N LYS A 57 -8.82 22.39 2.00
CA LYS A 57 -9.12 23.53 1.14
C LYS A 57 -8.31 24.74 1.59
N SER A 58 -7.81 25.51 0.63
CA SER A 58 -7.30 26.87 0.83
C SER A 58 -8.49 27.86 0.90
N ILE A 59 -8.18 29.12 1.30
CA ILE A 59 -9.19 30.19 1.40
C ILE A 59 -9.89 30.42 0.06
N ASP A 60 -9.18 30.23 -1.06
CA ASP A 60 -9.69 30.56 -2.41
C ASP A 60 -10.10 29.33 -3.24
N ASP A 61 -9.62 28.12 -2.91
CA ASP A 61 -10.01 26.86 -3.60
C ASP A 61 -9.35 25.61 -3.00
N ALA A 62 -9.58 24.44 -3.60
CA ALA A 62 -8.91 23.22 -3.19
C ALA A 62 -7.39 23.29 -3.47
N LYS A 63 -6.55 22.96 -2.47
CA LYS A 63 -5.10 22.82 -2.65
C LYS A 63 -4.82 21.82 -3.77
N ARG A 64 -3.84 22.12 -4.64
CA ARG A 64 -3.40 21.18 -5.67
C ARG A 64 -2.74 19.97 -5.04
N TYR A 65 -3.09 18.78 -5.50
CA TYR A 65 -2.48 17.54 -5.03
C TYR A 65 -1.38 17.09 -5.99
N PHE A 66 -0.19 16.81 -5.42
CA PHE A 66 0.95 16.23 -6.14
C PHE A 66 1.38 14.94 -5.46
N GLU A 67 1.61 13.91 -6.26
CA GLU A 67 2.15 12.63 -5.82
C GLU A 67 3.56 12.46 -6.40
N ILE A 68 4.54 12.33 -5.52
CA ILE A 68 5.96 12.22 -5.85
C ILE A 68 6.43 10.84 -5.41
N ASN A 69 6.86 10.02 -6.35
CA ASN A 69 7.54 8.77 -6.01
C ASN A 69 8.98 9.07 -5.61
N CYS A 70 9.33 8.83 -4.35
CA CYS A 70 10.63 9.16 -3.79
C CYS A 70 11.79 8.40 -4.44
N SER A 71 11.54 7.21 -5.02
CA SER A 71 12.56 6.45 -5.76
C SER A 71 13.10 7.18 -7.00
N THR A 72 12.39 8.20 -7.49
CA THR A 72 12.82 9.01 -8.63
C THR A 72 13.70 10.20 -8.23
N ILE A 73 13.79 10.51 -6.93
CA ILE A 73 14.61 11.61 -6.41
C ILE A 73 16.05 11.11 -6.27
N LYS A 74 17.00 11.80 -6.87
CA LYS A 74 18.42 11.39 -6.88
C LYS A 74 19.27 12.13 -5.86
N ASN A 75 18.99 13.42 -5.62
CA ASN A 75 19.75 14.28 -4.73
C ASN A 75 18.98 15.57 -4.42
N VAL A 76 19.51 16.36 -3.48
CA VAL A 76 18.91 17.62 -3.03
C VAL A 76 18.79 18.67 -4.15
N LYS A 77 19.72 18.72 -5.09
CA LYS A 77 19.67 19.67 -6.22
C LYS A 77 18.47 19.39 -7.13
N GLN A 78 18.27 18.13 -7.51
CA GLN A 78 17.10 17.73 -8.29
C GLN A 78 15.81 18.01 -7.51
N PHE A 79 15.78 17.66 -6.21
CA PHE A 79 14.65 17.91 -5.34
C PHE A 79 14.21 19.39 -5.36
N PHE A 80 15.14 20.31 -5.17
CA PHE A 80 14.82 21.73 -5.21
C PHE A 80 14.40 22.21 -6.60
N ASN A 81 15.19 21.96 -7.62
CA ASN A 81 14.96 22.53 -8.95
C ASN A 81 13.73 21.92 -9.66
N GLN A 82 13.42 20.65 -9.43
CA GLN A 82 12.35 19.95 -10.15
C GLN A 82 11.07 19.77 -9.34
N LEU A 83 11.13 19.84 -8.01
CA LEU A 83 9.98 19.61 -7.16
C LEU A 83 9.63 20.81 -6.27
N VAL A 84 10.58 21.34 -5.49
CA VAL A 84 10.28 22.41 -4.54
C VAL A 84 9.90 23.69 -5.27
N ILE A 85 10.76 24.22 -6.12
CA ILE A 85 10.51 25.49 -6.83
C ILE A 85 9.24 25.40 -7.69
N PRO A 86 9.05 24.42 -8.61
CA PRO A 86 7.89 24.40 -9.48
C PRO A 86 6.57 24.00 -8.82
N LEU A 87 6.60 23.24 -7.72
CA LEU A 87 5.38 22.67 -7.13
C LEU A 87 4.97 23.27 -5.78
N MET A 88 5.91 23.88 -5.04
CA MET A 88 5.68 24.31 -3.65
C MET A 88 5.85 25.81 -3.46
N GLN A 89 6.82 26.44 -4.13
CA GLN A 89 7.08 27.87 -3.95
C GLN A 89 5.84 28.69 -4.35
N ASP A 90 5.35 29.52 -3.42
CA ASP A 90 4.19 30.41 -3.59
C ASP A 90 2.89 29.71 -4.05
N ARG A 91 2.71 28.43 -3.66
CA ARG A 91 1.57 27.63 -4.08
C ARG A 91 0.76 27.09 -2.91
N ASP A 92 -0.54 26.87 -3.17
CA ASP A 92 -1.41 26.11 -2.29
C ASP A 92 -1.39 24.64 -2.74
N ALA A 93 -0.69 23.80 -1.98
CA ALA A 93 -0.46 22.42 -2.40
C ALA A 93 -0.48 21.42 -1.24
N THR A 94 -0.96 20.22 -1.55
CA THR A 94 -0.81 19.02 -0.75
C THR A 94 0.11 18.06 -1.49
N ILE A 95 1.23 17.71 -0.89
CA ILE A 95 2.27 16.87 -1.50
C ILE A 95 2.34 15.54 -0.79
N LEU A 96 2.18 14.44 -1.54
CA LEU A 96 2.45 13.09 -1.08
C LEU A 96 3.82 12.63 -1.57
N PHE A 97 4.70 12.31 -0.65
CA PHE A 97 5.97 11.62 -0.87
C PHE A 97 5.72 10.10 -0.71
N ASP A 98 5.45 9.42 -1.81
CA ASP A 98 5.22 7.97 -1.81
C ASP A 98 6.55 7.21 -1.87
N GLU A 99 6.61 6.05 -1.23
CA GLU A 99 7.84 5.27 -1.01
C GLU A 99 8.92 6.09 -0.25
N ALA A 100 8.53 6.72 0.86
CA ALA A 100 9.39 7.62 1.64
C ALA A 100 10.67 6.97 2.18
N SER A 101 10.74 5.63 2.26
CA SER A 101 11.96 4.87 2.55
C SER A 101 13.07 5.06 1.50
N GLU A 102 12.71 5.48 0.29
CA GLU A 102 13.64 5.71 -0.82
C GLU A 102 14.16 7.15 -0.91
N ILE A 103 13.78 8.03 0.02
CA ILE A 103 14.27 9.41 0.04
C ILE A 103 15.79 9.42 0.26
N PRO A 104 16.58 10.06 -0.62
CA PRO A 104 18.01 10.18 -0.43
C PRO A 104 18.38 10.89 0.88
N LYS A 105 19.50 10.51 1.48
CA LYS A 105 19.91 11.03 2.78
C LYS A 105 20.10 12.55 2.80
N ASP A 106 20.65 13.13 1.74
CA ASP A 106 20.84 14.58 1.61
C ASP A 106 19.49 15.32 1.53
N VAL A 107 18.51 14.75 0.86
CA VAL A 107 17.13 15.28 0.81
C VAL A 107 16.46 15.13 2.17
N SER A 108 16.64 13.99 2.86
CA SER A 108 16.13 13.80 4.23
C SER A 108 16.69 14.84 5.18
N MET A 109 17.97 15.16 5.09
CA MET A 109 18.62 16.22 5.89
C MET A 109 18.03 17.61 5.60
N ALA A 110 17.79 17.96 4.35
CA ALA A 110 17.11 19.20 3.99
C ALA A 110 15.69 19.26 4.56
N MET A 111 14.95 18.14 4.47
CA MET A 111 13.59 18.02 5.03
C MET A 111 13.56 18.21 6.53
N LEU A 112 14.59 17.84 7.30
CA LEU A 112 14.62 18.10 8.75
C LEU A 112 14.51 19.59 9.08
N THR A 113 15.11 20.44 8.27
CA THR A 113 15.00 21.89 8.43
C THR A 113 13.64 22.38 7.93
N ILE A 114 13.22 21.96 6.75
CA ILE A 114 11.94 22.35 6.15
C ILE A 114 10.77 22.01 7.06
N LEU A 115 10.72 20.79 7.62
CA LEU A 115 9.64 20.32 8.49
C LEU A 115 9.77 20.75 9.97
N ASN A 116 10.47 21.82 10.24
CA ASN A 116 10.62 22.39 11.57
C ASN A 116 10.19 23.88 11.57
N PRO A 117 8.87 24.16 11.44
CA PRO A 117 8.37 25.53 11.31
C PRO A 117 8.59 26.34 12.59
N ASN A 118 8.66 27.65 12.43
CA ASN A 118 8.64 28.63 13.53
C ASN A 118 7.23 28.79 14.12
N SER A 119 7.07 29.74 15.06
CA SER A 119 5.79 30.04 15.70
C SER A 119 4.70 30.54 14.74
N GLU A 120 5.06 30.97 13.53
CA GLU A 120 4.15 31.43 12.47
C GLU A 120 3.82 30.29 11.47
N ASN A 121 4.21 29.07 11.76
CA ASN A 121 4.09 27.91 10.87
C ASN A 121 4.81 28.07 9.54
N MET A 122 5.93 28.77 9.55
CA MET A 122 6.77 29.03 8.38
C MET A 122 8.17 28.52 8.59
N THR A 123 8.84 28.13 7.51
CA THR A 123 10.28 27.82 7.47
C THR A 123 10.89 28.35 6.20
N SER A 124 12.04 29.02 6.30
CA SER A 124 12.84 29.41 5.14
C SER A 124 14.01 28.45 4.98
N PHE A 125 14.23 27.98 3.78
CA PHE A 125 15.38 27.12 3.45
C PHE A 125 16.13 27.66 2.24
N SER A 126 17.44 27.87 2.42
CA SER A 126 18.32 28.35 1.36
C SER A 126 19.10 27.19 0.76
N PHE A 127 19.09 27.09 -0.56
CA PHE A 127 19.84 26.11 -1.33
C PHE A 127 20.45 26.77 -2.57
N GLU A 128 21.77 26.70 -2.75
CA GLU A 128 22.52 27.44 -3.77
C GLU A 128 22.14 28.94 -3.72
N ASP A 129 21.65 29.49 -4.82
CA ASP A 129 21.25 30.91 -4.96
C ASP A 129 19.77 31.16 -4.65
N TYR A 130 19.05 30.17 -4.20
CA TYR A 130 17.60 30.24 -3.92
C TYR A 130 17.31 30.20 -2.43
N THR A 131 16.37 31.03 -2.00
CA THR A 131 15.71 30.90 -0.70
C THR A 131 14.23 30.65 -0.95
N VAL A 132 13.70 29.58 -0.37
CA VAL A 132 12.30 29.19 -0.50
C VAL A 132 11.66 29.26 0.88
N ASP A 133 10.53 29.94 0.95
CA ASP A 133 9.69 30.00 2.15
C ASP A 133 8.59 28.96 2.06
N PHE A 134 8.47 28.15 3.11
CA PHE A 134 7.45 27.12 3.28
C PHE A 134 6.43 27.63 4.28
N ASP A 135 5.27 27.99 3.80
CA ASP A 135 4.10 28.36 4.60
C ASP A 135 3.18 27.13 4.75
N PHE A 136 3.09 26.58 5.96
CA PHE A 136 2.31 25.37 6.21
C PHE A 136 0.80 25.63 6.38
N SER A 137 0.36 26.86 6.33
CA SER A 137 -1.07 27.18 6.09
C SER A 137 -1.46 26.89 4.63
N ARG A 138 -0.52 27.06 3.71
CA ARG A 138 -0.66 26.83 2.26
C ARG A 138 -0.19 25.46 1.81
N LEU A 139 0.85 24.92 2.44
CA LEU A 139 1.45 23.62 2.10
C LEU A 139 1.04 22.55 3.12
N SER A 140 0.76 21.36 2.66
CA SER A 140 0.53 20.19 3.51
C SER A 140 1.35 19.01 2.98
N PHE A 141 2.15 18.39 3.85
CA PHE A 141 3.02 17.28 3.47
C PHE A 141 2.53 15.98 4.04
N MET A 142 2.51 14.97 3.21
CA MET A 142 2.17 13.61 3.54
C MET A 142 3.25 12.68 3.02
N PHE A 143 3.54 11.64 3.77
CA PHE A 143 4.53 10.62 3.43
C PHE A 143 3.85 9.26 3.46
N ALA A 144 4.31 8.32 2.64
CA ALA A 144 3.84 6.96 2.66
C ALA A 144 4.99 5.97 2.53
N THR A 145 4.99 4.92 3.34
CA THR A 145 6.00 3.86 3.28
C THR A 145 5.42 2.51 3.65
N THR A 146 6.07 1.45 3.17
CA THR A 146 5.88 0.07 3.65
C THR A 146 6.96 -0.32 4.66
N GLU A 147 8.07 0.45 4.73
CA GLU A 147 9.30 0.11 5.46
C GLU A 147 9.73 1.26 6.35
N THR A 148 9.10 1.38 7.52
CA THR A 148 9.42 2.45 8.47
C THR A 148 10.86 2.41 8.95
N GLN A 149 11.44 1.20 9.09
CA GLN A 149 12.84 1.01 9.51
C GLN A 149 13.87 1.59 8.52
N SER A 150 13.47 1.78 7.26
CA SER A 150 14.32 2.35 6.20
C SER A 150 14.18 3.87 6.08
N VAL A 151 13.18 4.47 6.73
CA VAL A 151 13.01 5.93 6.77
C VAL A 151 13.99 6.52 7.78
N PHE A 152 14.60 7.65 7.44
CA PHE A 152 15.52 8.34 8.34
C PHE A 152 14.82 8.71 9.67
N HIS A 153 15.36 8.20 10.79
CA HIS A 153 14.68 8.26 12.10
C HIS A 153 14.30 9.70 12.52
N ALA A 154 15.21 10.66 12.37
CA ALA A 154 14.92 12.05 12.71
C ALA A 154 13.81 12.70 11.84
N LEU A 155 13.55 12.17 10.64
CA LEU A 155 12.41 12.58 9.82
C LEU A 155 11.10 12.02 10.43
N MET A 156 11.11 10.78 10.89
CA MET A 156 9.93 10.16 11.52
C MET A 156 9.46 10.94 12.76
N ASP A 157 10.37 11.51 13.54
CA ASP A 157 10.04 12.29 14.75
C ASP A 157 9.25 13.58 14.45
N ARG A 158 9.20 14.01 13.20
CA ARG A 158 8.48 15.22 12.72
C ARG A 158 7.14 14.90 12.07
N LEU A 159 6.79 13.62 12.01
CA LEU A 159 5.62 13.16 11.26
C LEU A 159 4.61 12.47 12.19
N GLU A 160 3.35 12.83 12.05
CA GLU A 160 2.27 12.13 12.73
C GLU A 160 1.98 10.82 12.01
N ARG A 161 2.18 9.71 12.71
CA ARG A 161 2.03 8.38 12.16
C ARG A 161 0.56 7.97 12.07
N VAL A 162 0.16 7.50 10.90
CA VAL A 162 -1.15 6.93 10.59
C VAL A 162 -0.98 5.52 10.05
N ASP A 163 -1.26 4.53 10.89
CA ASP A 163 -1.19 3.13 10.50
C ASP A 163 -2.49 2.71 9.79
N LEU A 164 -2.36 2.08 8.61
CA LEU A 164 -3.46 1.44 7.92
C LEU A 164 -3.37 -0.08 8.13
N GLU A 165 -4.52 -0.69 8.37
CA GLU A 165 -4.65 -2.10 8.67
C GLU A 165 -4.77 -2.95 7.38
N GLU A 166 -4.45 -4.24 7.47
CA GLU A 166 -4.78 -5.20 6.42
C GLU A 166 -6.30 -5.33 6.33
N TYR A 167 -6.85 -5.33 5.12
CA TYR A 167 -8.28 -5.51 4.91
C TYR A 167 -8.73 -6.92 5.29
N SER A 168 -9.85 -7.02 5.97
CA SER A 168 -10.58 -8.27 6.19
C SER A 168 -11.11 -8.85 4.87
N ILE A 169 -11.50 -10.12 4.88
CA ILE A 169 -12.13 -10.77 3.71
C ILE A 169 -13.41 -10.04 3.31
N GLU A 170 -14.19 -9.58 4.30
CA GLU A 170 -15.43 -8.85 4.05
C GLU A 170 -15.18 -7.51 3.37
N GLU A 171 -14.24 -6.70 3.90
CA GLU A 171 -13.82 -5.43 3.31
C GLU A 171 -13.24 -5.62 1.91
N MET A 172 -12.45 -6.67 1.70
CA MET A 172 -11.94 -7.02 0.38
C MET A 172 -13.06 -7.35 -0.61
N GLY A 173 -14.11 -8.04 -0.17
CA GLY A 173 -15.32 -8.28 -0.95
C GLY A 173 -16.01 -6.97 -1.33
N GLN A 174 -16.18 -6.05 -0.38
CA GLN A 174 -16.74 -4.72 -0.64
C GLN A 174 -15.90 -3.93 -1.66
N ILE A 175 -14.55 -3.97 -1.55
CA ILE A 175 -13.66 -3.32 -2.51
C ILE A 175 -13.82 -3.92 -3.91
N VAL A 176 -13.96 -5.23 -4.05
CA VAL A 176 -14.25 -5.87 -5.35
C VAL A 176 -15.60 -5.38 -5.87
N ALA A 177 -16.65 -5.41 -5.04
CA ALA A 177 -18.00 -5.03 -5.43
C ALA A 177 -18.10 -3.56 -5.88
N LEU A 178 -17.42 -2.63 -5.21
CA LEU A 178 -17.35 -1.21 -5.61
C LEU A 178 -16.78 -0.97 -7.01
N ASN A 179 -16.01 -1.93 -7.52
CA ASN A 179 -15.39 -1.83 -8.84
C ASN A 179 -16.11 -2.72 -9.90
N LEU A 180 -17.34 -3.18 -9.59
CA LEU A 180 -18.14 -4.04 -10.46
C LEU A 180 -19.49 -3.38 -10.76
N ASP A 181 -19.81 -3.28 -12.03
CA ASP A 181 -21.17 -2.94 -12.52
C ASP A 181 -21.99 -4.22 -12.85
N ILE A 182 -21.65 -5.36 -12.24
CA ILE A 182 -22.21 -6.66 -12.52
C ILE A 182 -22.70 -7.28 -11.22
N ASP A 183 -23.92 -7.86 -11.26
CA ASP A 183 -24.46 -8.61 -10.12
C ASP A 183 -23.59 -9.83 -9.83
N ILE A 184 -23.20 -9.98 -8.56
CA ILE A 184 -22.36 -11.07 -8.07
C ILE A 184 -22.98 -11.72 -6.85
N ASP A 185 -22.95 -13.05 -6.83
CA ASP A 185 -23.40 -13.85 -5.69
C ASP A 185 -22.51 -13.58 -4.46
N PRO A 186 -23.10 -13.28 -3.26
CA PRO A 186 -22.34 -12.94 -2.05
C PRO A 186 -21.31 -14.00 -1.63
N LYS A 187 -21.65 -15.27 -1.76
CA LYS A 187 -20.72 -16.37 -1.46
C LYS A 187 -19.54 -16.37 -2.42
N THR A 188 -19.81 -16.18 -3.70
CA THR A 188 -18.77 -16.06 -4.74
C THR A 188 -17.86 -14.86 -4.48
N LEU A 189 -18.43 -13.76 -3.99
CA LEU A 189 -17.65 -12.57 -3.62
C LEU A 189 -16.68 -12.86 -2.46
N GLN A 190 -17.12 -13.61 -1.45
CA GLN A 190 -16.27 -14.05 -0.35
C GLN A 190 -15.15 -14.99 -0.83
N ASP A 191 -15.47 -15.95 -1.71
CA ASP A 191 -14.48 -16.86 -2.30
C ASP A 191 -13.40 -16.08 -3.06
N ILE A 192 -13.79 -15.05 -3.84
CA ILE A 192 -12.87 -14.15 -4.53
C ILE A 192 -12.02 -13.36 -3.52
N ALA A 193 -12.65 -12.77 -2.52
CA ALA A 193 -11.97 -11.96 -1.50
C ALA A 193 -10.89 -12.76 -0.76
N SER A 194 -11.16 -14.03 -0.47
CA SER A 194 -10.26 -14.95 0.26
C SER A 194 -8.92 -15.19 -0.44
N VAL A 195 -8.85 -15.00 -1.76
CA VAL A 195 -7.62 -15.20 -2.54
C VAL A 195 -6.84 -13.90 -2.82
N LEU A 196 -7.33 -12.73 -2.38
CA LEU A 196 -6.75 -11.43 -2.69
C LEU A 196 -5.71 -10.94 -1.66
N ARG A 197 -5.49 -11.70 -0.59
CA ARG A 197 -4.42 -11.46 0.42
C ARG A 197 -4.46 -10.07 1.05
N GLY A 198 -5.63 -9.49 1.29
CA GLY A 198 -5.77 -8.15 1.87
C GLY A 198 -5.26 -7.00 1.00
N ASN A 199 -5.04 -7.23 -0.28
CA ASN A 199 -4.48 -6.25 -1.21
C ASN A 199 -5.58 -5.59 -2.07
N ALA A 200 -5.96 -4.36 -1.74
CA ALA A 200 -7.01 -3.62 -2.46
C ALA A 200 -6.68 -3.39 -3.96
N ARG A 201 -5.40 -3.24 -4.31
CA ARG A 201 -4.99 -3.15 -5.73
C ARG A 201 -5.24 -4.46 -6.46
N ALA A 202 -5.06 -5.61 -5.79
CA ALA A 202 -5.41 -6.92 -6.34
C ALA A 202 -6.93 -7.06 -6.51
N ALA A 203 -7.74 -6.50 -5.59
CA ALA A 203 -9.19 -6.47 -5.70
C ALA A 203 -9.67 -5.70 -6.94
N GLN A 204 -9.14 -4.49 -7.16
CA GLN A 204 -9.44 -3.70 -8.36
C GLN A 204 -9.07 -4.45 -9.66
N LYS A 205 -7.87 -5.05 -9.70
CA LYS A 205 -7.45 -5.86 -10.85
C LYS A 205 -8.35 -7.09 -11.06
N MET A 206 -8.82 -7.71 -9.97
CA MET A 206 -9.73 -8.84 -10.06
C MET A 206 -11.10 -8.42 -10.59
N ALA A 207 -11.65 -7.28 -10.14
CA ALA A 207 -12.88 -6.73 -10.67
C ALA A 207 -12.79 -6.52 -12.19
N HIS A 208 -11.71 -5.93 -12.70
CA HIS A 208 -11.49 -5.77 -14.14
C HIS A 208 -11.44 -7.12 -14.89
N LYS A 209 -10.83 -8.16 -14.29
CA LYS A 209 -10.81 -9.51 -14.90
C LYS A 209 -12.19 -10.13 -14.95
N ILE A 210 -13.00 -9.93 -13.91
CA ILE A 210 -14.40 -10.40 -13.86
C ILE A 210 -15.23 -9.71 -14.93
N VAL A 211 -15.11 -8.36 -15.05
CA VAL A 211 -15.80 -7.60 -16.10
C VAL A 211 -15.41 -8.10 -17.49
N SER A 212 -14.12 -8.30 -17.73
CA SER A 212 -13.61 -8.84 -19.01
C SER A 212 -14.15 -10.24 -19.31
N TYR A 213 -14.16 -11.13 -18.32
CA TYR A 213 -14.73 -12.48 -18.45
C TYR A 213 -16.22 -12.42 -18.79
N CYS A 214 -16.99 -11.62 -18.05
CA CYS A 214 -18.43 -11.47 -18.26
C CYS A 214 -18.74 -10.90 -19.65
N GLY A 215 -17.95 -9.94 -20.12
CA GLY A 215 -18.06 -9.40 -21.49
C GLY A 215 -17.83 -10.46 -22.57
N GLN A 216 -16.78 -11.27 -22.42
CA GLN A 216 -16.45 -12.36 -23.37
C GLN A 216 -17.53 -13.45 -23.40
N LYS A 217 -18.05 -13.83 -22.23
CA LYS A 217 -19.05 -14.91 -22.09
C LYS A 217 -20.50 -14.40 -22.17
N LYS A 218 -20.71 -13.09 -22.29
CA LYS A 218 -22.04 -12.43 -22.27
C LYS A 218 -22.86 -12.77 -21.01
N VAL A 219 -22.19 -12.81 -19.86
CA VAL A 219 -22.76 -13.14 -18.55
C VAL A 219 -23.24 -11.86 -17.88
N LYS A 220 -24.51 -11.81 -17.42
CA LYS A 220 -25.07 -10.67 -16.68
C LYS A 220 -24.94 -10.81 -15.17
N ARG A 221 -24.78 -12.03 -14.65
CA ARG A 221 -24.63 -12.33 -13.23
C ARG A 221 -23.47 -13.30 -13.02
N PHE A 222 -22.50 -12.89 -12.22
CA PHE A 222 -21.33 -13.71 -11.90
C PHE A 222 -21.58 -14.60 -10.69
N ASN A 223 -21.30 -15.90 -10.78
CA ASN A 223 -21.56 -16.89 -9.74
C ASN A 223 -20.38 -17.86 -9.54
N SER A 224 -20.51 -18.80 -8.63
CA SER A 224 -19.47 -19.77 -8.24
C SER A 224 -18.98 -20.64 -9.41
N THR A 225 -19.83 -20.96 -10.40
CA THR A 225 -19.42 -21.71 -11.59
C THR A 225 -18.48 -20.87 -12.46
N HIS A 226 -18.82 -19.61 -12.68
CA HIS A 226 -17.98 -18.68 -13.43
C HIS A 226 -16.65 -18.40 -12.71
N TRP A 227 -16.70 -18.31 -11.36
CA TRP A 227 -15.49 -18.15 -10.55
C TRP A 227 -14.55 -19.35 -10.68
N LYS A 228 -15.09 -20.57 -10.60
CA LYS A 228 -14.29 -21.79 -10.79
C LYS A 228 -13.62 -21.86 -12.17
N GLU A 229 -14.32 -21.43 -13.22
CA GLU A 229 -13.73 -21.35 -14.56
C GLU A 229 -12.66 -20.27 -14.63
N LEU A 230 -12.96 -19.05 -14.15
CA LEU A 230 -12.02 -17.92 -14.19
C LEU A 230 -10.77 -18.17 -13.32
N SER A 231 -10.93 -18.71 -12.11
CA SER A 231 -9.79 -19.02 -11.25
C SER A 231 -8.85 -20.06 -11.86
N ARG A 232 -9.42 -21.06 -12.57
CA ARG A 232 -8.65 -22.06 -13.32
C ARG A 232 -7.89 -21.41 -14.50
N ILE A 233 -8.55 -20.55 -15.29
CA ILE A 233 -7.91 -19.81 -16.39
C ILE A 233 -6.75 -18.97 -15.88
N LEU A 234 -6.91 -18.33 -14.70
CA LEU A 234 -5.91 -17.44 -14.11
C LEU A 234 -4.87 -18.14 -13.26
N ASN A 235 -4.93 -19.48 -13.09
CA ASN A 235 -4.10 -20.28 -12.21
C ASN A 235 -4.09 -19.73 -10.76
N ILE A 236 -5.28 -19.41 -10.25
CA ILE A 236 -5.47 -18.94 -8.87
C ILE A 236 -5.89 -20.13 -8.02
N PHE A 237 -5.06 -20.48 -7.05
CA PHE A 237 -5.32 -21.54 -6.09
C PHE A 237 -5.95 -21.01 -4.80
N PRO A 238 -6.56 -21.87 -3.95
CA PRO A 238 -7.05 -21.47 -2.64
C PRO A 238 -5.99 -20.68 -1.85
N LEU A 239 -6.40 -19.79 -0.96
CA LEU A 239 -5.55 -18.83 -0.26
C LEU A 239 -4.80 -17.85 -1.22
N GLY A 240 -5.14 -17.84 -2.51
CA GLY A 240 -4.49 -17.01 -3.49
C GLY A 240 -3.06 -17.43 -3.83
N LEU A 241 -2.68 -18.70 -3.60
CA LEU A 241 -1.36 -19.18 -4.01
C LEU A 241 -1.24 -19.19 -5.53
N ASN A 242 -0.04 -18.94 -6.00
CA ASN A 242 0.33 -18.98 -7.41
C ASN A 242 1.13 -20.26 -7.74
N VAL A 243 1.39 -20.47 -9.02
CA VAL A 243 2.12 -21.65 -9.51
C VAL A 243 3.49 -21.82 -8.85
N THR A 244 4.20 -20.72 -8.63
CA THR A 244 5.52 -20.74 -8.00
C THR A 244 5.46 -21.21 -6.54
N GLU A 245 4.46 -20.76 -5.79
CA GLU A 245 4.26 -21.19 -4.39
C GLU A 245 3.87 -22.67 -4.32
N ILE A 246 3.04 -23.13 -5.25
CA ILE A 246 2.73 -24.57 -5.37
C ILE A 246 4.00 -25.37 -5.71
N GLN A 247 4.85 -24.88 -6.61
CA GLN A 247 6.13 -25.49 -6.94
C GLN A 247 7.04 -25.58 -5.71
N LEU A 248 7.14 -24.50 -4.92
CA LEU A 248 7.93 -24.51 -3.67
C LEU A 248 7.40 -25.54 -2.68
N LEU A 249 6.08 -25.62 -2.46
CA LEU A 249 5.48 -26.61 -1.58
C LEU A 249 5.73 -28.05 -2.07
N ASN A 250 5.67 -28.31 -3.37
CA ASN A 250 6.00 -29.64 -3.92
C ASN A 250 7.48 -29.99 -3.71
N ILE A 251 8.40 -29.05 -3.92
CA ILE A 251 9.83 -29.30 -3.64
C ILE A 251 10.04 -29.65 -2.16
N LEU A 252 9.38 -28.93 -1.23
CA LEU A 252 9.45 -29.18 0.20
C LEU A 252 8.80 -30.52 0.59
N LYS A 253 7.76 -30.97 -0.12
CA LYS A 253 7.15 -32.28 0.06
C LYS A 253 8.13 -33.41 -0.30
N ASP A 254 8.89 -33.23 -1.40
CA ASP A 254 9.80 -34.26 -1.91
C ASP A 254 11.15 -34.28 -1.19
N HIS A 255 11.53 -33.17 -0.51
CA HIS A 255 12.82 -32.97 0.13
C HIS A 255 12.69 -32.38 1.52
N LYS A 256 12.94 -33.18 2.55
CA LYS A 256 13.03 -32.69 3.94
C LYS A 256 14.27 -31.81 4.14
N ASP A 257 14.17 -30.88 5.08
CA ASP A 257 15.27 -30.00 5.51
C ASP A 257 15.93 -29.25 4.32
N CYS A 258 15.10 -28.78 3.39
CA CYS A 258 15.57 -28.16 2.18
C CYS A 258 16.24 -26.80 2.48
N SER A 259 17.50 -26.65 2.08
CA SER A 259 18.19 -25.38 2.24
C SER A 259 17.65 -24.32 1.26
N LEU A 260 17.79 -23.04 1.61
CA LEU A 260 17.44 -21.94 0.72
C LEU A 260 18.21 -21.98 -0.61
N THR A 261 19.47 -22.46 -0.57
CA THR A 261 20.29 -22.66 -1.77
C THR A 261 19.68 -23.70 -2.69
N ASN A 262 19.21 -24.83 -2.13
CA ASN A 262 18.54 -25.87 -2.92
C ASN A 262 17.22 -25.39 -3.52
N LEU A 263 16.40 -24.65 -2.75
CA LEU A 263 15.17 -24.05 -3.29
C LEU A 263 15.48 -23.10 -4.45
N SER A 264 16.46 -22.21 -4.27
CA SER A 264 16.91 -21.28 -5.31
C SER A 264 17.39 -22.02 -6.57
N ALA A 265 18.21 -23.06 -6.41
CA ALA A 265 18.72 -23.87 -7.54
C ALA A 265 17.58 -24.60 -8.29
N LYS A 266 16.62 -25.17 -7.55
CA LYS A 266 15.50 -25.94 -8.15
C LYS A 266 14.45 -25.06 -8.82
N THR A 267 14.25 -23.83 -8.34
CA THR A 267 13.23 -22.91 -8.87
C THR A 267 13.79 -21.90 -9.87
N GLY A 268 15.11 -21.66 -9.88
CA GLY A 268 15.73 -20.57 -10.64
C GLY A 268 15.50 -19.17 -10.04
N ILE A 269 14.89 -19.10 -8.84
CA ILE A 269 14.55 -17.83 -8.16
C ILE A 269 15.67 -17.47 -7.18
N SER A 270 16.03 -16.20 -7.09
CA SER A 270 17.04 -15.75 -6.13
C SER A 270 16.61 -16.01 -4.68
N LYS A 271 17.56 -16.28 -3.78
CA LYS A 271 17.32 -16.52 -2.36
C LYS A 271 16.53 -15.38 -1.71
N ALA A 272 16.91 -14.14 -2.01
CA ALA A 272 16.24 -12.96 -1.47
C ALA A 272 14.77 -12.86 -1.92
N ALA A 273 14.48 -13.20 -3.19
CA ALA A 273 13.11 -13.20 -3.68
C ALA A 273 12.28 -14.34 -3.04
N ILE A 274 12.85 -15.53 -2.84
CA ILE A 274 12.16 -16.63 -2.15
C ILE A 274 11.76 -16.18 -0.74
N GLN A 275 12.68 -15.60 0.02
CA GLN A 275 12.42 -15.17 1.39
C GLN A 275 11.38 -14.03 1.46
N ARG A 276 11.53 -13.00 0.64
CA ARG A 276 10.70 -11.81 0.68
C ARG A 276 9.30 -12.03 0.10
N ASP A 277 9.20 -12.74 -1.03
CA ASP A 277 7.98 -12.74 -1.83
C ASP A 277 7.12 -14.00 -1.59
N PHE A 278 7.68 -15.09 -1.03
CA PHE A 278 6.99 -16.36 -0.88
C PHE A 278 7.00 -16.92 0.56
N GLU A 279 8.18 -17.03 1.20
CA GLU A 279 8.29 -17.69 2.51
C GLU A 279 7.41 -17.02 3.58
N ILE A 280 7.36 -15.69 3.61
CA ILE A 280 6.58 -14.94 4.60
C ILE A 280 5.10 -15.34 4.53
N TYR A 281 4.55 -15.42 3.34
CA TYR A 281 3.14 -15.76 3.16
C TYR A 281 2.86 -17.24 3.46
N LEU A 282 3.70 -18.14 3.01
CA LEU A 282 3.57 -19.57 3.26
C LEU A 282 3.68 -19.89 4.76
N GLN A 283 4.57 -19.21 5.50
CA GLN A 283 4.68 -19.34 6.95
C GLN A 283 3.48 -18.73 7.69
N LYS A 284 3.00 -17.53 7.28
CA LYS A 284 1.80 -16.89 7.84
C LYS A 284 0.59 -17.85 7.83
N HIS A 285 0.48 -18.66 6.78
CA HIS A 285 -0.59 -19.66 6.63
C HIS A 285 -0.22 -21.04 7.19
N SER A 286 0.96 -21.19 7.80
CA SER A 286 1.46 -22.44 8.35
C SER A 286 1.53 -23.57 7.31
N LEU A 287 1.84 -23.26 6.04
CA LEU A 287 2.02 -24.25 4.98
C LEU A 287 3.45 -24.78 4.92
N MET A 288 4.39 -23.97 5.39
CA MET A 288 5.80 -24.33 5.57
C MET A 288 6.34 -23.81 6.90
N GLU A 289 7.45 -24.38 7.34
CA GLU A 289 8.22 -23.94 8.50
C GLU A 289 9.70 -23.88 8.20
N ILE A 290 10.41 -23.04 8.96
CA ILE A 290 11.88 -22.93 8.90
C ILE A 290 12.43 -23.43 10.23
N THR A 291 13.31 -24.44 10.14
CA THR A 291 13.99 -25.03 11.28
C THR A 291 15.50 -24.77 11.16
N THR A 292 16.28 -25.16 12.17
CA THR A 292 17.74 -25.11 12.12
C THR A 292 18.35 -26.00 11.02
N ALA A 293 17.64 -27.07 10.64
CA ALA A 293 18.06 -27.99 9.58
C ALA A 293 17.69 -27.48 8.18
N GLY A 294 16.62 -26.70 8.04
CA GLY A 294 16.16 -26.18 6.75
C GLY A 294 14.68 -25.81 6.71
N ARG A 295 14.14 -25.78 5.51
CA ARG A 295 12.73 -25.52 5.23
C ARG A 295 12.00 -26.83 5.05
N ASN A 296 10.84 -26.94 5.68
CA ASN A 296 9.99 -28.11 5.63
C ASN A 296 8.55 -27.75 5.30
N ILE A 297 7.86 -28.65 4.61
CA ILE A 297 6.42 -28.54 4.47
C ILE A 297 5.75 -29.02 5.77
N THR A 298 4.70 -28.35 6.21
CA THR A 298 3.95 -28.75 7.39
C THR A 298 2.87 -29.78 7.03
N ALA A 299 2.22 -30.39 8.05
CA ALA A 299 1.05 -31.24 7.83
C ALA A 299 -0.05 -30.48 7.08
N LYS A 300 -0.31 -29.22 7.44
CA LYS A 300 -1.28 -28.36 6.76
C LYS A 300 -0.90 -28.08 5.32
N GLY A 301 0.40 -27.92 5.02
CA GLY A 301 0.90 -27.75 3.65
C GLY A 301 0.68 -29.01 2.81
N LEU A 302 0.88 -30.20 3.39
CA LEU A 302 0.60 -31.47 2.71
C LEU A 302 -0.91 -31.64 2.41
N ASP A 303 -1.77 -31.30 3.37
CA ASP A 303 -3.23 -31.37 3.17
C ASP A 303 -3.71 -30.36 2.15
N TYR A 304 -3.09 -29.16 2.12
CA TYR A 304 -3.33 -28.18 1.08
C TYR A 304 -2.99 -28.70 -0.33
N LEU A 305 -1.83 -29.37 -0.50
CA LEU A 305 -1.46 -29.97 -1.79
C LEU A 305 -2.42 -31.07 -2.24
N LYS A 306 -2.95 -31.87 -1.29
CA LYS A 306 -4.00 -32.86 -1.58
C LYS A 306 -5.32 -32.22 -2.04
N LEU A 307 -5.67 -31.06 -1.46
CA LEU A 307 -6.91 -30.34 -1.81
C LEU A 307 -6.91 -29.82 -3.24
N ILE A 308 -5.74 -29.47 -3.78
CA ILE A 308 -5.60 -28.87 -5.11
C ILE A 308 -5.17 -29.88 -6.20
N ALA A 309 -4.84 -31.13 -5.83
CA ALA A 309 -4.50 -32.23 -6.74
C ALA A 309 -5.78 -32.74 -7.43
#